data_adc8e16af93e74140a35b33f803a6d19
#
_entry.id   adc8e16af93e74140a35b33f803a6d19
#
_cell.length_a   1.000
_cell.length_b   1.000
_cell.length_c   1.000
_cell.angle_alpha   90.00
_cell.angle_beta   90.00
_cell.angle_gamma   90.00
#
_symmetry.space_group_name_H-M   'P 1'
#
loop_
_entity.id
_entity.type
_entity.pdbx_description
1 polymer ?
#
loop_
_entity_poly.entity_id
_entity_poly.type
_entity_poly.pdbx_seq_one_letter_code
_entity_poly.pdbx_strand_id
1 'polypeptide(L)'
;MLFNFAIKREMGVTFNPARYADRRKENADGYHTWADQEVARFKEHHPTGSKARLAMMLFLWTGASRHDVAAMGWRNVQGVRITYRRGKTGSGADLPIHEELAAELAHVPRDQFLFVTHGDGLAYKPTTLGNWFKDQCKAAGNPLCSAHGLRKSLATLMANAGKSPDEIRAVMAHKTNKEGATYTKKADRSRLADSGFVGLSSTEAERNLSNLSDWLDTRASQPIERKVKK
;
A
#
# COMPACT_ATOMS: atom_id res chain seq x y z
N MET A 1 25.49 14.36 -6.40
CA MET A 1 26.27 13.41 -7.24
C MET A 1 27.24 14.10 -8.18
N LEU A 2 26.83 15.14 -8.93
CA LEU A 2 27.64 15.80 -9.95
C LEU A 2 28.97 16.34 -9.40
N PHE A 3 28.95 17.13 -8.33
CA PHE A 3 30.17 17.67 -7.71
C PHE A 3 31.14 16.60 -7.21
N ASN A 4 30.63 15.53 -6.57
CA ASN A 4 31.49 14.44 -6.13
C ASN A 4 32.14 13.69 -7.32
N PHE A 5 31.45 13.60 -8.44
CA PHE A 5 32.00 13.05 -9.67
C PHE A 5 33.09 13.96 -10.24
N ALA A 6 32.85 15.27 -10.31
CA ALA A 6 33.82 16.25 -10.80
C ALA A 6 35.09 16.29 -9.95
N ILE A 7 34.95 16.23 -8.61
CA ILE A 7 36.09 16.14 -7.67
C ILE A 7 36.91 14.88 -7.95
N LYS A 8 36.21 13.71 -8.05
CA LYS A 8 36.90 12.43 -8.29
C LYS A 8 37.62 12.36 -9.64
N ARG A 9 37.21 13.17 -10.61
CA ARG A 9 37.77 13.27 -11.95
C ARG A 9 38.72 14.47 -12.12
N GLU A 10 39.07 15.17 -11.03
CA GLU A 10 39.98 16.33 -11.05
C GLU A 10 39.57 17.42 -12.06
N MET A 11 38.26 17.62 -12.23
CA MET A 11 37.70 18.58 -13.19
C MET A 11 37.69 20.03 -12.68
N GLY A 12 38.70 20.44 -11.93
CA GLY A 12 38.85 21.81 -11.39
C GLY A 12 37.88 22.16 -10.24
N VAL A 13 37.15 21.18 -9.71
CA VAL A 13 36.26 21.35 -8.57
C VAL A 13 36.90 20.73 -7.33
N THR A 14 37.17 21.55 -6.32
CA THR A 14 37.87 21.13 -5.09
C THR A 14 36.96 20.78 -3.94
N PHE A 15 35.69 21.26 -3.95
CA PHE A 15 34.73 20.94 -2.91
C PHE A 15 33.30 20.81 -3.46
N ASN A 16 32.43 20.16 -2.71
CA ASN A 16 31.02 20.00 -3.07
C ASN A 16 30.15 20.99 -2.28
N PRO A 17 29.70 22.10 -2.89
CA PRO A 17 28.91 23.11 -2.21
C PRO A 17 27.53 22.58 -1.78
N ALA A 18 26.98 21.57 -2.47
CA ALA A 18 25.71 20.95 -2.10
C ALA A 18 25.76 20.19 -0.75
N ARG A 19 26.95 20.00 -0.18
CA ARG A 19 27.11 19.38 1.15
C ARG A 19 26.62 20.27 2.27
N TYR A 20 26.66 21.58 2.05
CA TYR A 20 26.27 22.62 3.01
C TYR A 20 24.90 23.22 2.70
N ALA A 21 24.26 22.78 1.61
CA ALA A 21 22.91 23.21 1.30
C ALA A 21 21.92 22.59 2.29
N ASP A 22 21.06 23.41 2.87
CA ASP A 22 19.97 22.93 3.71
C ASP A 22 19.09 21.97 2.92
N ARG A 23 18.99 20.74 3.39
CA ARG A 23 18.06 19.77 2.80
C ARG A 23 16.65 20.24 3.09
N ARG A 24 15.88 20.41 2.03
CA ARG A 24 14.44 20.64 2.17
C ARG A 24 13.87 19.55 3.10
N LYS A 25 13.21 19.94 4.18
CA LYS A 25 12.56 18.98 5.09
C LYS A 25 11.56 18.18 4.26
N GLU A 26 11.86 16.91 4.10
CA GLU A 26 10.89 15.99 3.51
C GLU A 26 9.72 15.84 4.48
N ASN A 27 8.49 15.77 3.95
CA ASN A 27 7.34 15.47 4.77
C ASN A 27 7.56 14.09 5.41
N ALA A 28 7.74 14.05 6.74
CA ALA A 28 8.02 12.82 7.48
C ALA A 28 6.93 11.75 7.31
N ASP A 29 5.68 12.18 7.07
CA ASP A 29 4.55 11.27 6.84
C ASP A 29 4.41 10.81 5.39
N GLY A 30 5.17 11.41 4.47
CA GLY A 30 5.12 11.12 3.05
C GLY A 30 3.78 11.51 2.42
N TYR A 31 3.34 10.73 1.43
CA TYR A 31 2.06 10.94 0.78
C TYR A 31 0.89 10.58 1.71
N HIS A 32 -0.20 11.34 1.62
CA HIS A 32 -1.44 11.05 2.32
C HIS A 32 -1.95 9.64 1.99
N THR A 33 -2.26 8.85 3.02
CA THR A 33 -2.92 7.54 2.87
C THR A 33 -4.42 7.78 2.76
N TRP A 34 -5.08 7.25 1.74
CA TRP A 34 -6.51 7.45 1.59
C TRP A 34 -7.27 6.78 2.73
N ALA A 35 -8.22 7.50 3.29
CA ALA A 35 -9.22 6.95 4.20
C ALA A 35 -10.37 6.30 3.42
N ASP A 36 -11.10 5.39 4.06
CA ASP A 36 -12.24 4.69 3.43
C ASP A 36 -13.30 5.66 2.91
N GLN A 37 -13.56 6.75 3.64
CA GLN A 37 -14.48 7.82 3.24
C GLN A 37 -14.02 8.56 1.97
N GLU A 38 -12.71 8.72 1.77
CA GLU A 38 -12.16 9.34 0.56
C GLU A 38 -12.27 8.41 -0.63
N VAL A 39 -12.07 7.11 -0.42
CA VAL A 39 -12.32 6.07 -1.44
C VAL A 39 -13.80 6.06 -1.82
N ALA A 40 -14.71 6.06 -0.86
CA ALA A 40 -16.16 6.09 -1.09
C ALA A 40 -16.57 7.33 -1.88
N ARG A 41 -16.11 8.53 -1.48
CA ARG A 41 -16.40 9.80 -2.16
C ARG A 41 -15.87 9.83 -3.60
N PHE A 42 -14.70 9.27 -3.84
CA PHE A 42 -14.15 9.16 -5.20
C PHE A 42 -15.01 8.22 -6.05
N LYS A 43 -15.44 7.09 -5.48
CA LYS A 43 -16.34 6.12 -6.15
C LYS A 43 -17.71 6.73 -6.46
N GLU A 44 -18.25 7.56 -5.61
CA GLU A 44 -19.50 8.27 -5.80
C GLU A 44 -19.40 9.29 -6.94
N HIS A 45 -18.33 10.08 -6.95
CA HIS A 45 -18.11 11.10 -7.97
C HIS A 45 -17.80 10.52 -9.35
N HIS A 46 -17.08 9.42 -9.42
CA HIS A 46 -16.67 8.76 -10.65
C HIS A 46 -17.43 7.42 -10.81
N PRO A 47 -18.41 7.35 -11.73
CA PRO A 47 -19.23 6.15 -11.91
C PRO A 47 -18.39 4.98 -12.42
N THR A 48 -18.92 3.76 -12.22
CA THR A 48 -18.35 2.52 -12.75
C THR A 48 -18.15 2.60 -14.26
N GLY A 49 -17.04 2.07 -14.75
CA GLY A 49 -16.63 2.14 -16.16
C GLY A 49 -16.00 3.48 -16.55
N SER A 50 -15.94 4.49 -15.66
CA SER A 50 -15.20 5.71 -15.97
C SER A 50 -13.69 5.49 -15.90
N LYS A 51 -12.96 6.20 -16.76
CA LYS A 51 -11.48 6.15 -16.78
C LYS A 51 -10.86 6.48 -15.42
N ALA A 52 -11.44 7.40 -14.65
CA ALA A 52 -10.95 7.80 -13.35
C ALA A 52 -11.12 6.66 -12.34
N ARG A 53 -12.27 6.00 -12.34
CA ARG A 53 -12.56 4.87 -11.47
C ARG A 53 -11.67 3.67 -11.79
N LEU A 54 -11.52 3.33 -13.06
CA LEU A 54 -10.60 2.29 -13.51
C LEU A 54 -9.16 2.58 -13.06
N ALA A 55 -8.67 3.83 -13.25
CA ALA A 55 -7.34 4.21 -12.82
C ALA A 55 -7.16 4.08 -11.30
N MET A 56 -8.17 4.47 -10.50
CA MET A 56 -8.16 4.29 -9.06
C MET A 56 -8.05 2.81 -8.69
N MET A 57 -8.85 1.93 -9.31
CA MET A 57 -8.81 0.49 -9.03
C MET A 57 -7.48 -0.15 -9.42
N LEU A 58 -6.89 0.27 -10.54
CA LEU A 58 -5.56 -0.17 -10.93
C LEU A 58 -4.51 0.25 -9.89
N PHE A 59 -4.49 1.53 -9.46
CA PHE A 59 -3.55 1.98 -8.43
C PHE A 59 -3.75 1.27 -7.09
N LEU A 60 -5.00 1.09 -6.67
CA LEU A 60 -5.34 0.50 -5.39
C LEU A 60 -5.00 -0.99 -5.36
N TRP A 61 -5.56 -1.78 -6.27
CA TRP A 61 -5.52 -3.25 -6.18
C TRP A 61 -4.27 -3.90 -6.79
N THR A 62 -3.48 -3.13 -7.55
CA THR A 62 -2.17 -3.62 -8.00
C THR A 62 -1.01 -3.03 -7.20
N GLY A 63 -1.23 -1.95 -6.47
CA GLY A 63 -0.17 -1.19 -5.82
C GLY A 63 0.89 -0.66 -6.80
N ALA A 64 0.60 -0.66 -8.09
CA ALA A 64 1.52 -0.24 -9.14
C ALA A 64 1.83 1.27 -9.07
N SER A 65 2.98 1.65 -9.60
CA SER A 65 3.34 3.05 -9.75
C SER A 65 2.64 3.67 -10.96
N ARG A 66 2.61 5.00 -11.04
CA ARG A 66 2.09 5.70 -12.23
C ARG A 66 2.79 5.31 -13.53
N HIS A 67 4.07 4.91 -13.48
CA HIS A 67 4.80 4.41 -14.64
C HIS A 67 4.25 3.06 -15.10
N ASP A 68 3.99 2.19 -14.14
CA ASP A 68 3.53 0.84 -14.42
C ASP A 68 2.08 0.88 -14.92
N VAL A 69 1.18 1.63 -14.26
CA VAL A 69 -0.22 1.78 -14.67
C VAL A 69 -0.37 2.42 -16.05
N ALA A 70 0.46 3.42 -16.38
CA ALA A 70 0.46 4.04 -17.71
C ALA A 70 0.79 3.06 -18.85
N ALA A 71 1.45 1.94 -18.53
CA ALA A 71 1.84 0.91 -19.49
C ALA A 71 0.98 -0.37 -19.41
N MET A 72 0.02 -0.44 -18.48
CA MET A 72 -0.84 -1.62 -18.30
C MET A 72 -1.92 -1.71 -19.37
N GLY A 73 -2.18 -2.93 -19.82
CA GLY A 73 -3.25 -3.26 -20.76
C GLY A 73 -3.59 -4.75 -20.70
N TRP A 74 -4.40 -5.23 -21.64
CA TRP A 74 -4.84 -6.63 -21.66
C TRP A 74 -3.70 -7.64 -21.75
N ARG A 75 -2.56 -7.27 -22.33
CA ARG A 75 -1.34 -8.11 -22.35
C ARG A 75 -0.82 -8.47 -20.95
N ASN A 76 -1.19 -7.70 -19.94
CA ASN A 76 -0.80 -7.93 -18.55
C ASN A 76 -1.76 -8.91 -17.83
N VAL A 77 -2.89 -9.25 -18.43
CA VAL A 77 -3.91 -10.12 -17.84
C VAL A 77 -3.79 -11.53 -18.39
N GLN A 78 -3.68 -12.50 -17.50
CA GLN A 78 -3.68 -13.93 -17.81
C GLN A 78 -4.68 -14.65 -16.90
N GLY A 79 -5.82 -15.04 -17.46
CA GLY A 79 -6.93 -15.60 -16.69
C GLY A 79 -7.40 -14.61 -15.60
N VAL A 80 -7.30 -15.01 -14.35
CA VAL A 80 -7.70 -14.22 -13.18
C VAL A 80 -6.53 -13.47 -12.53
N ARG A 81 -5.41 -13.33 -13.22
CA ARG A 81 -4.20 -12.70 -12.70
C ARG A 81 -3.74 -11.53 -13.56
N ILE A 82 -3.13 -10.53 -12.92
CA ILE A 82 -2.47 -9.41 -13.58
C ILE A 82 -0.98 -9.42 -13.25
N THR A 83 -0.16 -9.39 -14.29
CA THR A 83 1.30 -9.46 -14.18
C THR A 83 1.95 -8.20 -14.74
N TYR A 84 2.93 -7.68 -14.03
CA TYR A 84 3.73 -6.56 -14.53
C TYR A 84 5.13 -6.55 -13.91
N ARG A 85 6.05 -5.86 -14.55
CA ARG A 85 7.40 -5.64 -14.02
C ARG A 85 7.58 -4.16 -13.71
N ARG A 86 7.98 -3.84 -12.49
CA ARG A 86 8.19 -2.45 -12.05
C ARG A 86 9.34 -1.80 -12.81
N GLY A 87 9.06 -0.69 -13.50
CA GLY A 87 10.06 0.03 -14.30
C GLY A 87 11.26 0.51 -13.48
N LYS A 88 11.05 0.95 -12.22
CA LYS A 88 12.15 1.48 -11.36
C LYS A 88 13.07 0.38 -10.81
N THR A 89 12.56 -0.78 -10.50
CA THR A 89 13.29 -1.81 -9.72
C THR A 89 13.50 -3.11 -10.47
N GLY A 90 12.77 -3.33 -11.57
CA GLY A 90 12.76 -4.58 -12.30
C GLY A 90 12.06 -5.74 -11.57
N SER A 91 11.50 -5.50 -10.37
CA SER A 91 10.78 -6.53 -9.61
C SER A 91 9.49 -6.90 -10.32
N GLY A 92 9.20 -8.20 -10.43
CA GLY A 92 7.94 -8.71 -10.95
C GLY A 92 6.83 -8.62 -9.90
N ALA A 93 5.61 -8.37 -10.36
CA ALA A 93 4.38 -8.59 -9.64
C ALA A 93 3.52 -9.57 -10.42
N ASP A 94 2.92 -10.52 -9.73
CA ASP A 94 1.94 -11.47 -10.25
C ASP A 94 0.82 -11.57 -9.22
N LEU A 95 -0.30 -10.90 -9.49
CA LEU A 95 -1.34 -10.64 -8.52
C LEU A 95 -2.68 -11.24 -8.97
N PRO A 96 -3.47 -11.79 -8.06
CA PRO A 96 -4.87 -12.07 -8.36
C PRO A 96 -5.59 -10.74 -8.66
N ILE A 97 -6.49 -10.76 -9.61
CA ILE A 97 -7.33 -9.60 -9.91
C ILE A 97 -8.42 -9.53 -8.83
N HIS A 98 -8.39 -8.46 -8.05
CA HIS A 98 -9.44 -8.20 -7.06
C HIS A 98 -10.81 -7.97 -7.75
N GLU A 99 -11.90 -8.39 -7.13
CA GLU A 99 -13.24 -8.32 -7.69
C GLU A 99 -13.66 -6.92 -8.17
N GLU A 100 -13.34 -5.88 -7.39
CA GLU A 100 -13.61 -4.49 -7.79
C GLU A 100 -12.82 -4.07 -9.03
N LEU A 101 -11.57 -4.54 -9.17
CA LEU A 101 -10.79 -4.27 -10.36
C LEU A 101 -11.34 -5.06 -11.56
N ALA A 102 -11.76 -6.30 -11.35
CA ALA A 102 -12.37 -7.12 -12.40
C ALA A 102 -13.65 -6.47 -12.94
N ALA A 103 -14.48 -5.91 -12.06
CA ALA A 103 -15.69 -5.18 -12.44
C ALA A 103 -15.40 -3.98 -13.33
N GLU A 104 -14.35 -3.20 -13.04
CA GLU A 104 -13.95 -2.07 -13.87
C GLU A 104 -13.32 -2.53 -15.20
N LEU A 105 -12.51 -3.58 -15.19
CA LEU A 105 -11.90 -4.14 -16.40
C LEU A 105 -12.95 -4.69 -17.38
N ALA A 106 -14.11 -5.14 -16.89
CA ALA A 106 -15.20 -5.63 -17.74
C ALA A 106 -15.76 -4.54 -18.66
N HIS A 107 -15.57 -3.27 -18.33
CA HIS A 107 -15.98 -2.12 -19.16
C HIS A 107 -14.92 -1.67 -20.17
N VAL A 108 -13.71 -2.25 -20.14
CA VAL A 108 -12.63 -1.90 -21.07
C VAL A 108 -12.71 -2.75 -22.33
N PRO A 109 -12.82 -2.16 -23.53
CA PRO A 109 -12.80 -2.90 -24.78
C PRO A 109 -11.57 -3.80 -24.91
N ARG A 110 -11.76 -5.01 -25.44
CA ARG A 110 -10.66 -6.00 -25.57
C ARG A 110 -9.62 -5.65 -26.61
N ASP A 111 -9.97 -4.82 -27.57
CA ASP A 111 -9.09 -4.26 -28.60
C ASP A 111 -8.32 -3.02 -28.13
N GLN A 112 -8.69 -2.45 -26.96
CA GLN A 112 -7.96 -1.34 -26.37
C GLN A 112 -6.60 -1.82 -25.83
N PHE A 113 -5.52 -1.25 -26.37
CA PHE A 113 -4.16 -1.70 -26.06
C PHE A 113 -3.73 -1.40 -24.61
N LEU A 114 -4.12 -0.23 -24.07
CA LEU A 114 -3.82 0.20 -22.71
C LEU A 114 -5.11 0.46 -21.93
N PHE A 115 -5.11 0.15 -20.63
CA PHE A 115 -6.28 0.37 -19.77
C PHE A 115 -6.62 1.84 -19.58
N VAL A 116 -5.60 2.70 -19.43
CA VAL A 116 -5.80 4.14 -19.22
C VAL A 116 -5.09 4.92 -20.30
N THR A 117 -5.86 5.56 -21.16
CA THR A 117 -5.35 6.32 -22.32
C THR A 117 -5.67 7.80 -22.19
N HIS A 118 -4.86 8.63 -22.83
CA HIS A 118 -5.17 10.04 -23.09
C HIS A 118 -6.36 10.17 -24.07
N GLY A 119 -6.90 11.40 -24.29
CA GLY A 119 -8.09 11.62 -25.10
C GLY A 119 -8.08 10.99 -26.49
N ASP A 120 -6.91 10.87 -27.11
CA ASP A 120 -6.74 10.32 -28.47
C ASP A 120 -6.36 8.82 -28.47
N GLY A 121 -6.61 8.09 -27.39
CA GLY A 121 -6.20 6.68 -27.26
C GLY A 121 -4.70 6.48 -27.03
N LEU A 122 -3.92 7.56 -26.92
CA LEU A 122 -2.47 7.50 -26.72
C LEU A 122 -2.09 7.18 -25.27
N ALA A 123 -0.89 6.63 -25.12
CA ALA A 123 -0.32 6.37 -23.80
C ALA A 123 -0.08 7.66 -23.01
N TYR A 124 -0.45 7.68 -21.75
CA TYR A 124 -0.04 8.75 -20.84
C TYR A 124 1.47 8.72 -20.60
N LYS A 125 2.10 9.91 -20.64
CA LYS A 125 3.37 10.05 -19.92
C LYS A 125 3.10 9.88 -18.42
N PRO A 126 3.95 9.17 -17.67
CA PRO A 126 3.69 8.85 -16.24
C PRO A 126 3.41 10.08 -15.37
N THR A 127 4.10 11.19 -15.64
CA THR A 127 3.87 12.45 -14.91
C THR A 127 2.50 13.04 -15.24
N THR A 128 2.11 13.00 -16.51
CA THR A 128 0.81 13.50 -16.99
C THR A 128 -0.33 12.67 -16.41
N LEU A 129 -0.19 11.33 -16.36
CA LEU A 129 -1.16 10.45 -15.68
C LEU A 129 -1.32 10.81 -14.21
N GLY A 130 -0.20 11.02 -13.51
CA GLY A 130 -0.22 11.39 -12.09
C GLY A 130 -0.90 12.73 -11.83
N ASN A 131 -0.67 13.73 -12.67
CA ASN A 131 -1.30 15.05 -12.57
C ASN A 131 -2.80 14.96 -12.90
N TRP A 132 -3.15 14.32 -13.99
CA TRP A 132 -4.54 14.08 -14.36
C TRP A 132 -5.31 13.36 -13.23
N PHE A 133 -4.75 12.29 -12.67
CA PHE A 133 -5.38 11.57 -11.56
C PHE A 133 -5.53 12.45 -10.31
N LYS A 134 -4.54 13.31 -10.03
CA LYS A 134 -4.63 14.30 -8.95
C LYS A 134 -5.78 15.28 -9.16
N ASP A 135 -6.03 15.69 -10.39
CA ASP A 135 -7.15 16.60 -10.72
C ASP A 135 -8.48 15.86 -10.58
N GLN A 136 -8.56 14.55 -10.91
CA GLN A 136 -9.74 13.73 -10.62
C GLN A 136 -9.99 13.61 -9.10
N CYS A 137 -8.92 13.49 -8.30
CA CYS A 137 -9.06 13.48 -6.83
C CYS A 137 -9.64 14.81 -6.31
N LYS A 138 -9.16 15.95 -6.82
CA LYS A 138 -9.69 17.27 -6.44
C LYS A 138 -11.15 17.42 -6.84
N ALA A 139 -11.53 17.00 -8.05
CA ALA A 139 -12.91 17.05 -8.54
C ALA A 139 -13.86 16.26 -7.63
N ALA A 140 -13.39 15.12 -7.10
CA ALA A 140 -14.14 14.30 -6.13
C ALA A 140 -14.07 14.84 -4.68
N GLY A 141 -13.58 16.06 -4.45
CA GLY A 141 -13.48 16.63 -3.10
C GLY A 141 -12.37 16.06 -2.24
N ASN A 142 -11.36 15.41 -2.83
CA ASN A 142 -10.25 14.75 -2.15
C ASN A 142 -8.90 15.41 -2.48
N PRO A 143 -8.65 16.69 -2.12
CA PRO A 143 -7.49 17.46 -2.58
C PRO A 143 -6.14 16.95 -2.06
N LEU A 144 -6.10 16.16 -0.98
CA LEU A 144 -4.86 15.58 -0.44
C LEU A 144 -4.51 14.25 -1.12
N CYS A 145 -5.48 13.59 -1.72
CA CYS A 145 -5.36 12.27 -2.33
C CYS A 145 -4.50 12.26 -3.59
N SER A 146 -3.87 11.12 -3.89
CA SER A 146 -3.00 10.91 -5.05
C SER A 146 -2.84 9.43 -5.37
N ALA A 147 -2.36 9.10 -6.58
CA ALA A 147 -2.03 7.74 -6.98
C ALA A 147 -1.03 7.04 -6.02
N HIS A 148 -0.05 7.77 -5.52
CA HIS A 148 0.92 7.21 -4.57
C HIS A 148 0.29 6.94 -3.20
N GLY A 149 -0.70 7.75 -2.81
CA GLY A 149 -1.49 7.53 -1.60
C GLY A 149 -2.25 6.20 -1.64
N LEU A 150 -2.86 5.82 -2.79
CA LEU A 150 -3.55 4.53 -2.95
C LEU A 150 -2.61 3.33 -2.78
N ARG A 151 -1.40 3.42 -3.34
CA ARG A 151 -0.38 2.38 -3.11
C ARG A 151 -0.06 2.24 -1.61
N LYS A 152 0.05 3.38 -0.90
CA LYS A 152 0.26 3.38 0.55
C LYS A 152 -0.95 2.80 1.29
N SER A 153 -2.16 3.10 0.83
CA SER A 153 -3.40 2.55 1.39
C SER A 153 -3.47 1.03 1.28
N LEU A 154 -3.13 0.46 0.11
CA LEU A 154 -3.08 -1.01 -0.04
C LEU A 154 -2.11 -1.64 0.97
N ALA A 155 -0.89 -1.12 1.08
CA ALA A 155 0.08 -1.66 2.02
C ALA A 155 -0.39 -1.52 3.48
N THR A 156 -1.05 -0.41 3.83
CA THR A 156 -1.63 -0.18 5.15
C THR A 156 -2.81 -1.12 5.40
N LEU A 157 -3.69 -1.30 4.41
CA LEU A 157 -4.81 -2.23 4.48
C LEU A 157 -4.34 -3.67 4.75
N MET A 158 -3.31 -4.12 4.01
CA MET A 158 -2.71 -5.44 4.22
C MET A 158 -2.09 -5.58 5.61
N ALA A 159 -1.32 -4.58 6.05
CA ALA A 159 -0.73 -4.57 7.39
C ALA A 159 -1.82 -4.61 8.48
N ASN A 160 -2.89 -3.84 8.27
CA ASN A 160 -4.05 -3.83 9.13
C ASN A 160 -4.83 -5.16 9.12
N ALA A 161 -4.82 -5.90 8.05
CA ALA A 161 -5.38 -7.24 7.95
C ALA A 161 -4.43 -8.34 8.50
N GLY A 162 -3.34 -7.97 9.16
CA GLY A 162 -2.39 -8.91 9.75
C GLY A 162 -1.45 -9.60 8.76
N LYS A 163 -1.36 -9.10 7.53
CA LYS A 163 -0.46 -9.69 6.52
C LYS A 163 1.00 -9.47 6.89
N SER A 164 1.80 -10.50 6.68
CA SER A 164 3.24 -10.47 6.95
C SER A 164 3.98 -9.48 6.05
N PRO A 165 5.17 -8.99 6.47
CA PRO A 165 6.03 -8.16 5.61
C PRO A 165 6.37 -8.83 4.27
N ASP A 166 6.46 -10.16 4.21
CA ASP A 166 6.73 -10.92 2.99
C ASP A 166 5.53 -10.91 2.02
N GLU A 167 4.30 -11.08 2.54
CA GLU A 167 3.08 -10.96 1.74
C GLU A 167 2.95 -9.54 1.18
N ILE A 168 3.17 -8.51 2.00
CA ILE A 168 3.15 -7.11 1.57
C ILE A 168 4.24 -6.88 0.52
N ARG A 169 5.45 -7.41 0.72
CA ARG A 169 6.55 -7.32 -0.25
C ARG A 169 6.18 -7.95 -1.59
N ALA A 170 5.55 -9.12 -1.58
CA ALA A 170 5.12 -9.82 -2.79
C ALA A 170 4.09 -9.01 -3.58
N VAL A 171 3.02 -8.55 -2.91
CA VAL A 171 1.95 -7.75 -3.55
C VAL A 171 2.48 -6.41 -4.05
N MET A 172 3.29 -5.72 -3.25
CA MET A 172 3.84 -4.41 -3.58
C MET A 172 5.03 -4.48 -4.53
N ALA A 173 5.50 -5.67 -4.92
CA ALA A 173 6.73 -5.90 -5.69
C ALA A 173 7.94 -5.12 -5.13
N HIS A 174 8.10 -5.12 -3.80
CA HIS A 174 9.26 -4.50 -3.15
C HIS A 174 10.49 -5.41 -3.27
N LYS A 175 11.68 -4.82 -3.37
CA LYS A 175 12.94 -5.60 -3.39
C LYS A 175 13.30 -6.16 -2.02
N THR A 176 12.95 -5.44 -0.96
CA THR A 176 13.35 -5.77 0.42
C THR A 176 12.17 -5.75 1.37
N ASN A 177 12.25 -6.54 2.45
CA ASN A 177 11.25 -6.56 3.51
C ASN A 177 11.22 -5.25 4.32
N LYS A 178 12.28 -4.45 4.28
CA LYS A 178 12.36 -3.17 4.99
C LYS A 178 11.23 -2.21 4.61
N GLU A 179 10.86 -2.21 3.33
CA GLU A 179 9.76 -1.37 2.83
C GLU A 179 8.41 -1.88 3.37
N GLY A 180 8.17 -3.18 3.36
CA GLY A 180 6.95 -3.80 3.93
C GLY A 180 6.86 -3.61 5.44
N ALA A 181 7.97 -3.80 6.16
CA ALA A 181 8.04 -3.62 7.61
C ALA A 181 7.68 -2.20 8.09
N THR A 182 7.84 -1.19 7.23
CA THR A 182 7.43 0.19 7.57
C THR A 182 5.92 0.31 7.78
N TYR A 183 5.13 -0.44 7.05
CA TYR A 183 3.67 -0.43 7.16
C TYR A 183 3.21 -1.26 8.37
N THR A 184 3.80 -2.43 8.60
CA THR A 184 3.44 -3.30 9.73
C THR A 184 3.75 -2.68 11.09
N LYS A 185 4.79 -1.83 11.19
CA LYS A 185 5.10 -1.10 12.43
C LYS A 185 4.00 -0.13 12.87
N LYS A 186 3.19 0.37 11.94
CA LYS A 186 2.08 1.31 12.18
C LYS A 186 0.75 0.59 12.37
N ALA A 187 0.69 -0.71 12.14
CA ALA A 187 -0.51 -1.49 12.33
C ALA A 187 -0.83 -1.65 13.83
N ASP A 188 -2.10 -1.83 14.13
CA ASP A 188 -2.56 -2.08 15.49
C ASP A 188 -1.97 -3.39 16.03
N ARG A 189 -1.12 -3.27 17.06
CA ARG A 189 -0.42 -4.42 17.67
C ARG A 189 -1.37 -5.41 18.33
N SER A 190 -2.42 -4.92 18.99
CA SER A 190 -3.39 -5.79 19.65
C SER A 190 -4.10 -6.67 18.64
N ARG A 191 -4.60 -6.06 17.57
CA ARG A 191 -5.28 -6.79 16.50
C ARG A 191 -4.34 -7.73 15.74
N LEU A 192 -3.07 -7.36 15.55
CA LEU A 192 -2.07 -8.26 14.96
C LEU A 192 -1.74 -9.43 15.88
N ALA A 193 -1.73 -9.21 17.20
CA ALA A 193 -1.57 -10.28 18.17
C ALA A 193 -2.77 -11.23 18.11
N ASP A 194 -4.00 -10.72 18.13
CA ASP A 194 -5.21 -11.53 18.00
C ASP A 194 -5.21 -12.38 16.72
N SER A 195 -4.86 -11.76 15.58
CA SER A 195 -4.72 -12.46 14.30
C SER A 195 -3.61 -13.52 14.32
N GLY A 196 -2.52 -13.29 15.06
CA GLY A 196 -1.43 -14.23 15.21
C GLY A 196 -1.82 -15.51 15.96
N PHE A 197 -2.88 -15.46 16.78
CA PHE A 197 -3.41 -16.63 17.49
C PHE A 197 -4.49 -17.39 16.70
N VAL A 198 -5.00 -16.82 15.62
CA VAL A 198 -5.97 -17.52 14.76
C VAL A 198 -5.29 -18.73 14.08
N GLY A 199 -5.85 -19.92 14.30
CA GLY A 199 -5.33 -21.17 13.76
C GLY A 199 -4.24 -21.84 14.60
N LEU A 200 -3.85 -21.22 15.73
CA LEU A 200 -2.96 -21.85 16.70
C LEU A 200 -3.75 -22.65 17.78
N SER A 201 -5.07 -22.75 17.63
CA SER A 201 -5.88 -23.51 18.59
C SER A 201 -5.50 -24.97 18.55
N SER A 202 -4.71 -25.40 19.53
CA SER A 202 -4.80 -26.78 19.99
C SER A 202 -5.96 -26.86 21.00
N THR A 203 -6.66 -27.94 21.01
CA THR A 203 -7.70 -28.27 22.02
C THR A 203 -7.18 -28.12 23.46
N GLU A 204 -5.87 -28.09 23.67
CA GLU A 204 -5.20 -27.82 24.94
C GLU A 204 -5.11 -26.33 25.28
N ALA A 205 -4.91 -25.44 24.27
CA ALA A 205 -4.83 -23.98 24.51
C ALA A 205 -6.20 -23.40 24.91
N GLU A 206 -7.28 -23.87 24.31
CA GLU A 206 -8.64 -23.45 24.67
C GLU A 206 -9.02 -23.95 26.09
N ARG A 207 -8.66 -25.17 26.44
CA ARG A 207 -8.83 -25.70 27.81
C ARG A 207 -7.99 -24.95 28.84
N ASN A 208 -6.77 -24.56 28.49
CA ASN A 208 -5.90 -23.81 29.40
C ASN A 208 -6.37 -22.35 29.59
N LEU A 209 -6.97 -21.71 28.58
CA LEU A 209 -7.51 -20.37 28.70
C LEU A 209 -8.79 -20.33 29.53
N SER A 210 -9.70 -21.31 29.37
CA SER A 210 -10.89 -21.41 30.23
C SER A 210 -10.50 -21.74 31.66
N ASN A 211 -9.54 -22.65 31.86
CA ASN A 211 -9.01 -22.97 33.20
C ASN A 211 -8.30 -21.75 33.83
N LEU A 212 -7.69 -20.87 33.04
CA LEU A 212 -7.02 -19.69 33.58
C LEU A 212 -8.03 -18.63 34.01
N SER A 213 -9.14 -18.43 33.27
CA SER A 213 -10.22 -17.54 33.69
C SER A 213 -10.86 -18.01 34.99
N ASP A 214 -11.20 -19.30 35.08
CA ASP A 214 -11.76 -19.91 36.28
C ASP A 214 -10.79 -19.81 37.48
N TRP A 215 -9.48 -19.98 37.24
CA TRP A 215 -8.46 -19.83 38.25
C TRP A 215 -8.30 -18.39 38.75
N LEU A 216 -8.39 -17.40 37.85
CA LEU A 216 -8.34 -15.98 38.19
C LEU A 216 -9.58 -15.56 38.99
N ASP A 217 -10.75 -16.01 38.60
CA ASP A 217 -12.02 -15.71 39.29
C ASP A 217 -12.05 -16.35 40.68
N THR A 218 -11.53 -17.60 40.82
CA THR A 218 -11.41 -18.29 42.13
C THR A 218 -10.45 -17.57 43.07
N ARG A 219 -9.35 -17.00 42.53
CA ARG A 219 -8.37 -16.27 43.35
C ARG A 219 -8.82 -14.86 43.74
N ALA A 220 -9.58 -14.18 42.85
CA ALA A 220 -10.17 -12.90 43.16
C ALA A 220 -11.22 -12.97 44.28
N SER A 221 -11.81 -14.15 44.49
CA SER A 221 -12.84 -14.42 45.48
C SER A 221 -12.30 -14.85 46.87
N GLN A 222 -10.98 -15.06 47.01
CA GLN A 222 -10.39 -15.43 48.30
C GLN A 222 -10.03 -14.20 49.14
N PRO A 223 -10.43 -14.13 50.41
CA PRO A 223 -10.04 -13.02 51.30
C PRO A 223 -8.51 -13.03 51.53
N ILE A 224 -7.90 -11.87 51.42
CA ILE A 224 -6.48 -11.69 51.73
C ILE A 224 -6.32 -11.79 53.25
N GLU A 225 -5.91 -12.94 53.79
CA GLU A 225 -5.49 -13.03 55.20
C GLU A 225 -4.21 -12.22 55.41
N ARG A 226 -4.35 -11.04 55.97
CA ARG A 226 -3.23 -10.24 56.45
C ARG A 226 -2.69 -10.90 57.74
N LYS A 227 -1.60 -11.66 57.61
CA LYS A 227 -0.82 -12.08 58.80
C LYS A 227 -0.22 -10.82 59.43
N VAL A 228 -0.84 -10.32 60.49
CA VAL A 228 -0.22 -9.38 61.40
C VAL A 228 0.85 -10.10 62.20
N LYS A 229 2.11 -9.79 61.94
CA LYS A 229 3.20 -10.20 62.81
C LYS A 229 3.13 -9.39 64.08
N LYS A 230 2.98 -10.11 65.24
CA LYS A 230 3.26 -9.54 66.57
C LYS A 230 4.76 -9.49 66.80
#